data_90e72e502e8f018547100a0c421173b9
#
_entry.id   90e72e502e8f018547100a0c421173b9
#
_cell.length_a   1.000
_cell.length_b   1.000
_cell.length_c   1.000
_cell.angle_alpha   90.00
_cell.angle_beta   90.00
_cell.angle_gamma   90.00
#
_symmetry.space_group_name_H-M   'P 1'
#
loop_
_entity.id
_entity.type
_entity.pdbx_description
1 polymer ?
#
loop_
_entity_poly.entity_id
_entity_poly.type
_entity_poly.pdbx_seq_one_letter_code
_entity_poly.pdbx_strand_id
1 'polypeptide(L)'
;MLTCKVERTRHQNRAITTFVLQGASILRVYHDYDGDWQFHGAADQPADESVMKVVALEQVVNLDESVESLHDLPYGWAAERTSPGSQWQRFKNTPFPSFSENGFYLEDAVWLSEYRDDISPPSEEACEGLDVGDIVKLIFRFADENADREDGQCERMWVEITGFDEDGYFVGTIENDPHHTAAEYGDVVSFHP
;
A
#
# COMPACT_ATOMS: atom_id res chain seq x y z
N MET A 1 2.25 16.84 -23.46
CA MET A 1 3.31 16.16 -22.71
C MET A 1 3.26 16.74 -21.29
N LEU A 2 2.34 16.23 -20.49
CA LEU A 2 2.14 16.66 -19.11
C LEU A 2 2.96 15.71 -18.23
N THR A 3 4.10 16.18 -17.80
CA THR A 3 4.94 15.56 -16.78
C THR A 3 4.12 15.50 -15.50
N CYS A 4 3.81 14.30 -15.04
CA CYS A 4 3.27 14.04 -13.72
C CYS A 4 4.36 14.40 -12.69
N LYS A 5 4.45 15.67 -12.31
CA LYS A 5 5.17 16.06 -11.10
C LYS A 5 4.27 15.73 -9.91
N VAL A 6 4.30 14.51 -9.50
CA VAL A 6 3.94 14.19 -8.11
C VAL A 6 5.15 14.61 -7.30
N GLU A 7 5.14 15.84 -6.81
CA GLU A 7 6.02 16.19 -5.70
C GLU A 7 5.71 15.18 -4.60
N ARG A 8 6.68 14.31 -4.31
CA ARG A 8 6.64 13.38 -3.19
C ARG A 8 6.68 14.14 -1.87
N THR A 9 5.60 14.82 -1.56
CA THR A 9 5.12 14.95 -0.20
C THR A 9 3.86 14.08 -0.10
N ARG A 10 3.99 12.78 -0.36
CA ARG A 10 3.09 11.84 0.29
C ARG A 10 3.18 12.23 1.76
N HIS A 11 2.12 12.77 2.31
CA HIS A 11 1.95 12.76 3.75
C HIS A 11 1.77 11.28 4.12
N GLN A 12 2.89 10.55 4.11
CA GLN A 12 2.92 9.23 4.72
C GLN A 12 2.62 9.48 6.19
N ASN A 13 1.41 9.18 6.58
CA ASN A 13 1.06 9.21 7.98
C ASN A 13 1.94 8.18 8.69
N ARG A 14 2.52 8.57 9.79
CA ARG A 14 3.32 7.69 10.65
C ARG A 14 2.59 7.59 11.95
N ALA A 15 1.74 6.58 12.05
CA ALA A 15 0.97 6.32 13.23
C ALA A 15 1.79 5.48 14.23
N ILE A 16 1.79 5.87 15.48
CA ILE A 16 2.46 5.14 16.57
C ILE A 16 1.51 4.98 17.75
N THR A 17 1.55 3.82 18.41
CA THR A 17 0.71 3.63 19.59
C THR A 17 1.19 4.49 20.76
N THR A 18 0.24 4.97 21.56
CA THR A 18 0.53 5.74 22.79
C THR A 18 1.37 4.93 23.78
N PHE A 19 1.29 3.61 23.76
CA PHE A 19 2.13 2.74 24.58
C PHE A 19 3.61 2.89 24.25
N VAL A 20 3.97 2.94 22.97
CA VAL A 20 5.35 3.18 22.53
C VAL A 20 5.80 4.58 22.92
N LEU A 21 4.96 5.59 22.76
CA LEU A 21 5.27 6.95 23.19
C LEU A 21 5.49 7.07 24.72
N GLN A 22 4.92 6.15 25.48
CA GLN A 22 5.08 6.04 26.94
C GLN A 22 6.25 5.14 27.36
N GLY A 23 7.05 4.65 26.43
CA GLY A 23 8.26 3.89 26.68
C GLY A 23 8.18 2.39 26.42
N ALA A 24 7.09 1.87 25.85
CA ALA A 24 7.07 0.51 25.35
C ALA A 24 7.97 0.40 24.09
N SER A 25 8.60 -0.75 23.92
CA SER A 25 9.45 -1.01 22.76
C SER A 25 8.62 -1.16 21.48
N ILE A 26 9.15 -0.72 20.34
CA ILE A 26 8.58 -1.03 19.03
C ILE A 26 8.88 -2.50 18.72
N LEU A 27 7.85 -3.30 18.56
CA LEU A 27 7.97 -4.73 18.28
C LEU A 27 7.30 -5.15 16.97
N ARG A 28 6.44 -4.31 16.40
CA ARG A 28 5.78 -4.52 15.11
C ARG A 28 5.73 -3.23 14.34
N VAL A 29 5.99 -3.33 13.04
CA VAL A 29 5.96 -2.23 12.08
C VAL A 29 5.17 -2.69 10.87
N TYR A 30 4.23 -1.86 10.42
CA TYR A 30 3.46 -2.08 9.20
C TYR A 30 3.76 -0.97 8.22
N HIS A 31 3.97 -1.32 6.97
CA HIS A 31 3.96 -0.41 5.85
C HIS A 31 2.72 -0.75 5.04
N ASP A 32 1.63 -0.05 5.32
CA ASP A 32 0.33 -0.35 4.76
C ASP A 32 0.31 -0.17 3.24
N TYR A 33 -0.68 -0.77 2.60
CA TYR A 33 -0.79 -0.76 1.15
C TYR A 33 -0.93 0.66 0.56
N ASP A 34 -1.58 1.57 1.28
CA ASP A 34 -1.74 2.99 0.95
C ASP A 34 -0.46 3.83 1.16
N GLY A 35 0.58 3.22 1.74
CA GLY A 35 1.86 3.85 2.00
C GLY A 35 2.01 4.42 3.41
N ASP A 36 1.03 4.28 4.28
CA ASP A 36 1.12 4.68 5.67
C ASP A 36 1.99 3.71 6.48
N TRP A 37 2.63 4.26 7.51
CA TRP A 37 3.45 3.48 8.42
C TRP A 37 2.83 3.43 9.80
N GLN A 38 2.79 2.24 10.40
CA GLN A 38 2.32 2.04 11.76
C GLN A 38 3.39 1.39 12.63
N PHE A 39 3.54 1.89 13.86
CA PHE A 39 4.54 1.42 14.81
C PHE A 39 3.86 1.01 16.11
N HIS A 40 3.97 -0.26 16.47
CA HIS A 40 3.26 -0.88 17.57
C HIS A 40 4.20 -1.53 18.57
N GLY A 41 3.72 -1.64 19.82
CA GLY A 41 4.36 -2.41 20.87
C GLY A 41 4.04 -3.91 20.79
N ALA A 42 3.80 -4.53 21.94
CA ALA A 42 3.49 -5.95 22.04
C ALA A 42 2.15 -6.30 21.38
N ALA A 43 2.01 -7.56 20.95
CA ALA A 43 0.84 -8.05 20.21
C ALA A 43 -0.47 -8.04 21.03
N ASP A 44 -0.37 -8.08 22.34
CA ASP A 44 -1.49 -8.05 23.27
C ASP A 44 -1.99 -6.63 23.61
N GLN A 45 -1.31 -5.59 23.12
CA GLN A 45 -1.73 -4.20 23.30
C GLN A 45 -2.78 -3.80 22.28
N PRO A 46 -3.80 -2.98 22.67
CA PRO A 46 -4.73 -2.39 21.72
C PRO A 46 -4.01 -1.62 20.62
N ALA A 47 -4.55 -1.67 19.41
CA ALA A 47 -4.01 -0.98 18.24
C ALA A 47 -5.10 -0.25 17.43
N ASP A 48 -6.23 0.08 18.07
CA ASP A 48 -7.30 0.87 17.46
C ASP A 48 -6.96 2.37 17.42
N GLU A 49 -7.73 3.13 16.67
CA GLU A 49 -7.52 4.56 16.44
C GLU A 49 -7.42 5.39 17.73
N SER A 50 -8.07 4.94 18.83
CA SER A 50 -8.08 5.68 20.10
C SER A 50 -6.70 5.75 20.75
N VAL A 51 -5.84 4.79 20.45
CA VAL A 51 -4.47 4.68 20.97
C VAL A 51 -3.39 5.06 19.95
N MET A 52 -3.77 5.40 18.70
CA MET A 52 -2.83 5.81 17.66
C MET A 52 -2.59 7.32 17.67
N LYS A 53 -1.37 7.73 17.35
CA LYS A 53 -0.96 9.13 17.19
C LYS A 53 -0.10 9.29 15.95
N VAL A 54 -0.35 10.31 15.17
CA VAL A 54 0.50 10.69 14.03
C VAL A 54 1.74 11.42 14.56
N VAL A 55 2.90 11.00 14.11
CA VAL A 55 4.21 11.53 14.53
C VAL A 55 5.16 11.74 13.36
N ALA A 56 6.21 12.52 13.56
CA ALA A 56 7.30 12.62 12.57
C ALA A 56 8.17 11.33 12.59
N LEU A 57 8.70 10.95 11.44
CA LEU A 57 9.60 9.77 11.34
C LEU A 57 10.83 9.91 12.26
N GLU A 58 11.38 11.12 12.35
CA GLU A 58 12.53 11.40 13.24
C GLU A 58 12.20 11.06 14.71
N GLN A 59 10.96 11.27 15.15
CA GLN A 59 10.54 10.90 16.50
C GLN A 59 10.55 9.37 16.68
N VAL A 60 10.12 8.62 15.68
CA VAL A 60 10.14 7.14 15.72
C VAL A 60 11.56 6.63 15.76
N VAL A 61 12.43 7.13 14.89
CA VAL A 61 13.86 6.75 14.85
C VAL A 61 14.56 7.10 16.16
N ASN A 62 14.25 8.23 16.78
CA ASN A 62 14.80 8.60 18.09
C ASN A 62 14.34 7.67 19.23
N LEU A 63 13.17 7.03 19.10
CA LEU A 63 12.69 6.02 20.05
C LEU A 63 13.38 4.67 19.82
N ASP A 64 13.64 4.31 18.56
CA ASP A 64 14.24 3.05 18.19
C ASP A 64 14.95 3.16 16.82
N GLU A 65 16.26 3.36 16.86
CA GLU A 65 17.10 3.51 15.66
C GLU A 65 17.04 2.28 14.73
N SER A 66 16.72 1.09 15.27
CA SER A 66 16.67 -0.15 14.48
C SER A 66 15.56 -0.15 13.41
N VAL A 67 14.56 0.72 13.52
CA VAL A 67 13.50 0.86 12.51
C VAL A 67 14.03 1.38 11.18
N GLU A 68 15.17 2.07 11.17
CA GLU A 68 15.81 2.51 9.92
C GLU A 68 16.15 1.34 8.99
N SER A 69 16.41 0.16 9.54
CA SER A 69 16.66 -1.05 8.75
C SER A 69 15.45 -1.54 7.97
N LEU A 70 14.27 -0.97 8.22
CA LEU A 70 13.01 -1.30 7.56
C LEU A 70 12.64 -0.28 6.45
N HIS A 71 13.51 0.68 6.12
CA HIS A 71 13.24 1.73 5.13
C HIS A 71 12.83 1.18 3.75
N ASP A 72 13.24 -0.03 3.42
CA ASP A 72 12.95 -0.78 2.20
C ASP A 72 11.80 -1.79 2.36
N LEU A 73 11.03 -1.73 3.46
CA LEU A 73 9.87 -2.59 3.64
C LEU A 73 8.82 -2.27 2.57
N PRO A 74 8.42 -3.24 1.72
CA PRO A 74 7.46 -2.96 0.65
C PRO A 74 6.08 -2.56 1.17
N TYR A 75 5.27 -1.91 0.34
CA TYR A 75 3.86 -1.66 0.62
C TYR A 75 3.11 -2.97 0.89
N GLY A 76 2.23 -2.98 1.89
CA GLY A 76 1.48 -4.16 2.30
C GLY A 76 2.32 -5.20 3.03
N TRP A 77 3.54 -4.85 3.46
CA TRP A 77 4.38 -5.71 4.27
C TRP A 77 4.46 -5.21 5.70
N ALA A 78 4.80 -6.15 6.57
CA ALA A 78 5.04 -5.88 7.98
C ALA A 78 6.36 -6.50 8.43
N ALA A 79 6.82 -6.05 9.58
CA ALA A 79 7.96 -6.65 10.27
C ALA A 79 7.66 -6.77 11.77
N GLU A 80 8.05 -7.88 12.37
CA GLU A 80 7.93 -8.08 13.81
C GLU A 80 9.22 -8.61 14.41
N ARG A 81 9.36 -8.43 15.71
CA ARG A 81 10.43 -8.99 16.51
C ARG A 81 9.96 -9.33 17.93
N THR A 82 10.63 -10.26 18.57
CA THR A 82 10.24 -10.76 19.88
C THR A 82 10.70 -9.87 21.04
N SER A 83 11.76 -9.06 20.82
CA SER A 83 12.31 -8.14 21.83
C SER A 83 13.17 -7.06 21.17
N PRO A 84 13.46 -5.94 21.87
CA PRO A 84 14.44 -4.97 21.41
C PRO A 84 15.79 -5.64 21.11
N GLY A 85 16.39 -5.29 19.98
CA GLY A 85 17.66 -5.88 19.55
C GLY A 85 17.57 -7.24 18.87
N SER A 86 16.40 -7.90 18.85
CA SER A 86 16.18 -9.08 18.01
C SER A 86 16.07 -8.67 16.55
N GLN A 87 16.39 -9.61 15.65
CA GLN A 87 16.26 -9.41 14.22
C GLN A 87 14.78 -9.26 13.82
N TRP A 88 14.50 -8.32 12.92
CA TRP A 88 13.20 -8.16 12.32
C TRP A 88 12.85 -9.33 11.39
N GLN A 89 11.68 -9.93 11.60
CA GLN A 89 11.09 -10.93 10.72
C GLN A 89 10.10 -10.19 9.81
N ARG A 90 10.34 -10.20 8.50
CA ARG A 90 9.49 -9.53 7.51
C ARG A 90 8.49 -10.52 6.94
N PHE A 91 7.24 -10.08 6.75
CA PHE A 91 6.17 -10.89 6.16
C PHE A 91 5.19 -10.01 5.41
N LYS A 92 4.49 -10.61 4.43
CA LYS A 92 3.42 -9.94 3.71
C LYS A 92 2.19 -9.80 4.61
N ASN A 93 1.58 -8.60 4.63
CA ASN A 93 0.42 -8.24 5.46
C ASN A 93 -0.78 -7.77 4.64
N THR A 94 -0.80 -8.04 3.34
CA THR A 94 -1.91 -7.73 2.43
C THR A 94 -2.08 -8.85 1.41
N PRO A 95 -3.31 -9.16 0.97
CA PRO A 95 -3.53 -10.06 -0.15
C PRO A 95 -3.21 -9.41 -1.51
N PHE A 96 -3.15 -8.07 -1.57
CA PHE A 96 -2.96 -7.35 -2.82
C PHE A 96 -1.54 -7.49 -3.39
N PRO A 97 -1.38 -7.42 -4.73
CA PRO A 97 -0.09 -7.48 -5.37
C PRO A 97 0.78 -6.29 -4.96
N SER A 98 2.09 -6.51 -4.87
CA SER A 98 3.08 -5.49 -4.53
C SER A 98 4.24 -5.51 -5.52
N PHE A 99 5.04 -4.45 -5.55
CA PHE A 99 6.23 -4.37 -6.40
C PHE A 99 7.15 -5.58 -6.29
N SER A 100 7.32 -6.11 -5.08
CA SER A 100 8.22 -7.25 -4.85
C SER A 100 7.72 -8.57 -5.43
N GLU A 101 6.45 -8.65 -5.76
CA GLU A 101 5.81 -9.87 -6.27
C GLU A 101 5.55 -9.78 -7.76
N ASN A 102 4.91 -8.71 -8.22
CA ASN A 102 4.39 -8.58 -9.58
C ASN A 102 5.07 -7.46 -10.39
N GLY A 103 5.96 -6.67 -9.76
CA GLY A 103 6.52 -5.49 -10.40
C GLY A 103 5.56 -4.30 -10.47
N PHE A 104 4.38 -4.41 -9.88
CA PHE A 104 3.40 -3.33 -9.77
C PHE A 104 2.60 -3.43 -8.46
N TYR A 105 1.86 -2.36 -8.16
CA TYR A 105 0.75 -2.36 -7.20
C TYR A 105 -0.42 -1.53 -7.76
N LEU A 106 -1.60 -1.70 -7.16
CA LEU A 106 -2.77 -0.91 -7.51
C LEU A 106 -2.82 0.35 -6.65
N GLU A 107 -3.06 1.49 -7.30
CA GLU A 107 -3.22 2.77 -6.61
C GLU A 107 -4.66 2.95 -6.14
N ASP A 108 -4.82 3.60 -4.99
CA ASP A 108 -6.11 4.07 -4.52
C ASP A 108 -6.56 5.31 -5.31
N ALA A 109 -7.67 5.16 -6.04
CA ALA A 109 -8.23 6.22 -6.87
C ALA A 109 -8.79 7.38 -6.03
N VAL A 110 -9.33 7.11 -4.84
CA VAL A 110 -9.86 8.15 -3.93
C VAL A 110 -8.71 9.03 -3.46
N TRP A 111 -7.65 8.40 -2.96
CA TRP A 111 -6.46 9.11 -2.52
C TRP A 111 -5.80 9.89 -3.66
N LEU A 112 -5.65 9.29 -4.86
CA LEU A 112 -5.06 9.98 -6.00
C LEU A 112 -5.88 11.20 -6.46
N SER A 113 -7.21 11.17 -6.32
CA SER A 113 -8.08 12.27 -6.71
C SER A 113 -7.86 13.55 -5.88
N GLU A 114 -7.29 13.43 -4.68
CA GLU A 114 -6.92 14.59 -3.86
C GLU A 114 -5.76 15.40 -4.47
N TYR A 115 -4.95 14.77 -5.34
CA TYR A 115 -3.74 15.35 -5.91
C TYR A 115 -3.76 15.43 -7.44
N ARG A 116 -4.79 14.85 -8.08
CA ARG A 116 -4.89 14.76 -9.53
C ARG A 116 -6.31 15.04 -10.02
N ASP A 117 -6.47 16.16 -10.73
CA ASP A 117 -7.76 16.58 -11.29
C ASP A 117 -8.28 15.66 -12.43
N ASP A 118 -7.43 14.80 -13.00
CA ASP A 118 -7.79 13.87 -14.09
C ASP A 118 -8.28 12.51 -13.57
N ILE A 119 -8.36 12.33 -12.25
CA ILE A 119 -8.88 11.14 -11.59
C ILE A 119 -10.19 11.50 -10.90
N SER A 120 -11.25 10.78 -11.28
CA SER A 120 -12.55 10.84 -10.63
C SER A 120 -12.85 9.45 -10.07
N PRO A 121 -12.75 9.25 -8.75
CA PRO A 121 -13.08 7.96 -8.15
C PRO A 121 -14.58 7.69 -8.34
N PRO A 122 -14.98 6.42 -8.40
CA PRO A 122 -16.39 6.05 -8.41
C PRO A 122 -17.07 6.46 -7.08
N SER A 123 -18.39 6.53 -7.08
CA SER A 123 -19.14 6.68 -5.84
C SER A 123 -19.16 5.35 -5.06
N GLU A 124 -19.31 5.42 -3.75
CA GLU A 124 -19.47 4.23 -2.89
C GLU A 124 -20.59 3.31 -3.39
N GLU A 125 -21.75 3.89 -3.79
CA GLU A 125 -22.87 3.15 -4.37
C GLU A 125 -22.47 2.40 -5.67
N ALA A 126 -21.61 3.00 -6.50
CA ALA A 126 -21.13 2.35 -7.72
C ALA A 126 -20.18 1.19 -7.41
N CYS A 127 -19.34 1.33 -6.37
CA CYS A 127 -18.45 0.26 -5.92
C CYS A 127 -19.25 -0.91 -5.31
N GLU A 128 -20.24 -0.62 -4.46
CA GLU A 128 -21.12 -1.64 -3.87
C GLU A 128 -21.97 -2.39 -4.90
N GLY A 129 -22.23 -1.79 -6.05
CA GLY A 129 -23.02 -2.38 -7.13
C GLY A 129 -22.24 -3.27 -8.09
N LEU A 130 -20.92 -3.42 -7.93
CA LEU A 130 -20.11 -4.25 -8.81
C LEU A 130 -20.38 -5.75 -8.64
N ASP A 131 -20.37 -6.49 -9.75
CA ASP A 131 -20.57 -7.94 -9.77
C ASP A 131 -19.66 -8.60 -10.83
N VAL A 132 -19.63 -9.92 -10.82
CA VAL A 132 -18.90 -10.72 -11.81
C VAL A 132 -19.40 -10.42 -13.22
N GLY A 133 -18.49 -10.13 -14.15
CA GLY A 133 -18.73 -9.71 -15.53
C GLY A 133 -18.69 -8.20 -15.71
N ASP A 134 -18.63 -7.41 -14.65
CA ASP A 134 -18.42 -5.97 -14.78
C ASP A 134 -16.97 -5.66 -15.16
N ILE A 135 -16.79 -4.53 -15.86
CA ILE A 135 -15.47 -4.06 -16.26
C ILE A 135 -15.16 -2.77 -15.51
N VAL A 136 -14.07 -2.80 -14.77
CA VAL A 136 -13.56 -1.67 -14.01
C VAL A 136 -12.27 -1.13 -14.60
N LYS A 137 -11.89 0.07 -14.25
CA LYS A 137 -10.64 0.68 -14.67
C LYS A 137 -9.74 0.89 -13.45
N LEU A 138 -8.74 0.06 -13.30
CA LEU A 138 -7.79 0.12 -12.20
C LEU A 138 -6.54 0.92 -12.59
N ILE A 139 -5.87 1.49 -11.59
CA ILE A 139 -4.66 2.28 -11.75
C ILE A 139 -3.48 1.45 -11.26
N PHE A 140 -2.65 1.01 -12.18
CA PHE A 140 -1.45 0.24 -11.92
C PHE A 140 -0.25 1.18 -11.81
N ARG A 141 0.52 1.05 -10.75
CA ARG A 141 1.82 1.70 -10.61
C ARG A 141 2.91 0.65 -10.72
N PHE A 142 3.74 0.79 -11.74
CA PHE A 142 4.84 -0.13 -12.01
C PHE A 142 6.12 0.29 -11.29
N ALA A 143 6.91 -0.69 -10.86
CA ALA A 143 8.26 -0.47 -10.40
C ALA A 143 9.11 0.05 -11.57
N ASP A 144 9.77 1.18 -11.39
CA ASP A 144 10.75 1.64 -12.37
C ASP A 144 12.07 0.88 -12.14
N GLU A 145 12.54 0.16 -13.15
CA GLU A 145 13.86 -0.49 -13.13
C GLU A 145 15.02 0.52 -13.08
N ASN A 146 14.74 1.80 -13.39
CA ASN A 146 15.69 2.91 -13.28
C ASN A 146 15.34 3.73 -12.04
N ALA A 147 16.02 3.45 -10.94
CA ALA A 147 15.83 4.11 -9.64
C ALA A 147 15.94 5.65 -9.64
N ASP A 148 16.40 6.25 -10.73
CA ASP A 148 16.52 7.70 -10.92
C ASP A 148 15.25 8.37 -11.44
N ARG A 149 14.20 7.62 -11.76
CA ARG A 149 12.91 8.16 -12.15
C ARG A 149 11.95 8.10 -10.98
N GLU A 150 11.77 9.22 -10.32
CA GLU A 150 10.81 9.42 -9.22
C GLU A 150 9.34 9.19 -9.64
N ASP A 151 9.07 9.13 -10.93
CA ASP A 151 7.73 8.97 -11.50
C ASP A 151 7.55 7.52 -11.97
N GLY A 152 7.32 6.60 -11.05
CA GLY A 152 6.88 5.25 -11.42
C GLY A 152 5.74 5.34 -12.45
N GLN A 153 5.83 4.60 -13.55
CA GLN A 153 4.82 4.67 -14.61
C GLN A 153 3.48 4.19 -14.08
N CYS A 154 2.48 5.08 -14.11
CA CYS A 154 1.11 4.70 -13.84
C CYS A 154 0.40 4.41 -15.17
N GLU A 155 -0.27 3.27 -15.24
CA GLU A 155 -1.13 2.91 -16.36
C GLU A 155 -2.53 2.60 -15.85
N ARG A 156 -3.55 3.03 -16.59
CA ARG A 156 -4.93 2.71 -16.30
C ARG A 156 -5.39 1.59 -17.22
N MET A 157 -5.67 0.43 -16.65
CA MET A 157 -6.05 -0.75 -17.41
C MET A 157 -7.47 -1.19 -17.09
N TRP A 158 -8.12 -1.77 -18.08
CA TRP A 158 -9.42 -2.39 -17.93
C TRP A 158 -9.26 -3.78 -17.34
N VAL A 159 -10.09 -4.10 -16.36
CA VAL A 159 -10.12 -5.39 -15.67
C VAL A 159 -11.56 -5.88 -15.64
N GLU A 160 -11.81 -7.06 -16.19
CA GLU A 160 -13.09 -7.76 -16.05
C GLU A 160 -13.12 -8.52 -14.73
N ILE A 161 -14.15 -8.31 -13.92
CA ILE A 161 -14.35 -9.03 -12.66
C ILE A 161 -14.75 -10.46 -12.98
N THR A 162 -13.94 -11.43 -12.56
CA THR A 162 -14.16 -12.87 -12.81
C THR A 162 -14.61 -13.64 -11.57
N GLY A 163 -14.50 -13.05 -10.38
CA GLY A 163 -14.89 -13.69 -9.14
C GLY A 163 -14.48 -12.93 -7.90
N PHE A 164 -14.48 -13.66 -6.78
CA PHE A 164 -14.02 -13.19 -5.48
C PHE A 164 -13.02 -14.20 -4.91
N ASP A 165 -12.06 -13.71 -4.15
CA ASP A 165 -11.16 -14.57 -3.41
C ASP A 165 -11.77 -15.04 -2.06
N GLU A 166 -10.98 -15.80 -1.29
CA GLU A 166 -11.43 -16.36 -0.01
C GLU A 166 -11.72 -15.29 1.05
N ASP A 167 -11.13 -14.11 0.92
CA ASP A 167 -11.30 -12.97 1.82
C ASP A 167 -12.40 -12.01 1.35
N GLY A 168 -13.00 -12.25 0.17
CA GLY A 168 -14.11 -11.47 -0.39
C GLY A 168 -13.66 -10.28 -1.25
N TYR A 169 -12.39 -10.19 -1.60
CA TYR A 169 -11.90 -9.20 -2.57
C TYR A 169 -12.25 -9.62 -3.99
N PHE A 170 -12.43 -8.63 -4.87
CA PHE A 170 -12.62 -8.90 -6.29
C PHE A 170 -11.37 -9.54 -6.91
N VAL A 171 -11.62 -10.50 -7.77
CA VAL A 171 -10.61 -11.08 -8.66
C VAL A 171 -11.02 -10.77 -10.09
N GLY A 172 -10.10 -10.28 -10.90
CA GLY A 172 -10.38 -9.95 -12.30
C GLY A 172 -9.19 -10.21 -13.20
N THR A 173 -9.44 -10.12 -14.52
CA THR A 173 -8.42 -10.27 -15.56
C THR A 173 -8.21 -8.97 -16.32
N ILE A 174 -6.95 -8.68 -16.68
CA ILE A 174 -6.59 -7.50 -17.46
C ILE A 174 -7.10 -7.69 -18.90
N GLU A 175 -7.90 -6.75 -19.40
CA GLU A 175 -8.60 -6.81 -20.69
C GLU A 175 -8.04 -5.85 -21.75
N ASN A 176 -6.85 -5.32 -21.58
CA ASN A 176 -6.11 -4.57 -22.59
C ASN A 176 -4.62 -4.91 -22.55
N ASP A 177 -3.92 -4.66 -23.66
CA ASP A 177 -2.47 -4.83 -23.72
C ASP A 177 -1.78 -3.75 -22.88
N PRO A 178 -1.02 -4.10 -21.79
CA PRO A 178 -0.23 -3.15 -21.02
C PRO A 178 0.92 -2.59 -21.85
N HIS A 179 1.30 -1.35 -21.58
CA HIS A 179 2.52 -0.77 -22.14
C HIS A 179 3.77 -1.19 -21.35
N HIS A 180 3.58 -1.53 -20.08
CA HIS A 180 4.67 -1.95 -19.19
C HIS A 180 4.82 -3.48 -19.22
N THR A 181 6.08 -3.96 -19.22
CA THR A 181 6.42 -5.38 -19.39
C THR A 181 6.19 -6.23 -18.14
N ALA A 182 5.85 -5.63 -17.00
CA ALA A 182 5.54 -6.35 -15.75
C ALA A 182 4.10 -6.87 -15.67
N ALA A 183 3.26 -6.57 -16.66
CA ALA A 183 1.91 -7.09 -16.75
C ALA A 183 1.60 -7.49 -18.20
N GLU A 184 0.73 -8.48 -18.37
CA GLU A 184 0.29 -8.98 -19.67
C GLU A 184 -1.25 -9.02 -19.74
N TYR A 185 -1.79 -9.01 -20.97
CA TYR A 185 -3.22 -9.28 -21.20
C TYR A 185 -3.61 -10.62 -20.60
N GLY A 186 -4.70 -10.65 -19.85
CA GLY A 186 -5.19 -11.86 -19.18
C GLY A 186 -4.56 -12.16 -17.82
N ASP A 187 -3.61 -11.33 -17.36
CA ASP A 187 -3.10 -11.46 -15.99
C ASP A 187 -4.21 -11.26 -14.96
N VAL A 188 -4.14 -12.03 -13.89
CA VAL A 188 -5.12 -12.02 -12.80
C VAL A 188 -4.67 -11.06 -11.70
N VAL A 189 -5.59 -10.21 -11.26
CA VAL A 189 -5.35 -9.27 -10.17
C VAL A 189 -6.47 -9.36 -9.14
N SER A 190 -6.12 -9.20 -7.86
CA SER A 190 -7.09 -9.03 -6.77
C SER A 190 -7.13 -7.56 -6.36
N PHE A 191 -8.32 -7.04 -6.07
CA PHE A 191 -8.50 -5.64 -5.71
C PHE A 191 -9.72 -5.41 -4.82
N HIS A 192 -9.74 -4.29 -4.13
CA HIS A 192 -10.89 -3.76 -3.41
C HIS A 192 -11.60 -2.73 -4.29
N PRO A 193 -12.94 -2.69 -4.31
CA PRO A 193 -13.69 -1.71 -5.09
C PRO A 193 -13.46 -0.28 -4.61
#